data_1189b95d3eaa3e61b0cc7c92a7b092f0
#
_entry.id   1189b95d3eaa3e61b0cc7c92a7b092f0
#
_cell.length_a   1.000
_cell.length_b   1.000
_cell.length_c   1.000
_cell.angle_alpha   90.00
_cell.angle_beta   90.00
_cell.angle_gamma   90.00
#
_symmetry.space_group_name_H-M   'P 1'
#
loop_
_entity.id
_entity.type
_entity.pdbx_description
1 polymer ?
#
loop_
_entity_poly.entity_id
_entity_poly.type
_entity_poly.pdbx_seq_one_letter_code
_entity_poly.pdbx_strand_id
1 'polypeptide(L)'
;MYPVESLLRKLGIKTKNKHYYIEALTHNSYKNENRKIDYTYQRLEFLGDVIISKIISCYLFYKKLDEQEMTEIRKMLVSSATLKRASDELDLINYAFLGKGVNIETDTAKIREDIFESLMGAIYLDLGEIKVYEILKSTLIKYYESNRLNNVIDYKSKIQEIFQSGMATDKKVKNKILYVHTELENRKFKSTLSFNNVIYGVGIGNTKHEADINAARMAYEKYQR
;
A
#
# COMPACT_ATOMS: atom_id res chain seq x y z
N MET A 1 -6.34 -32.49 -0.58
CA MET A 1 -5.31 -31.67 0.12
C MET A 1 -6.04 -30.54 0.78
N TYR A 2 -5.85 -30.31 2.07
CA TYR A 2 -6.58 -29.23 2.76
C TYR A 2 -6.14 -27.87 2.21
N PRO A 3 -7.06 -26.89 2.01
CA PRO A 3 -6.71 -25.59 1.44
C PRO A 3 -5.54 -24.91 2.15
N VAL A 4 -5.48 -25.03 3.48
CA VAL A 4 -4.43 -24.41 4.32
C VAL A 4 -3.03 -24.91 4.00
N GLU A 5 -2.82 -26.23 3.80
CA GLU A 5 -1.48 -26.75 3.45
C GLU A 5 -0.99 -26.25 2.11
N SER A 6 -1.90 -26.09 1.16
CA SER A 6 -1.58 -25.55 -0.16
C SER A 6 -1.13 -24.09 -0.06
N LEU A 7 -1.85 -23.26 0.73
CA LEU A 7 -1.46 -21.86 0.99
C LEU A 7 -0.09 -21.78 1.69
N LEU A 8 0.11 -22.54 2.76
CA LEU A 8 1.37 -22.54 3.52
C LEU A 8 2.56 -22.89 2.63
N ARG A 9 2.40 -23.87 1.74
CA ARG A 9 3.43 -24.24 0.76
C ARG A 9 3.69 -23.10 -0.24
N LYS A 10 2.64 -22.46 -0.77
CA LYS A 10 2.73 -21.32 -1.68
C LYS A 10 3.52 -20.14 -1.04
N LEU A 11 3.31 -19.91 0.27
CA LEU A 11 3.98 -18.84 1.02
C LEU A 11 5.35 -19.23 1.61
N GLY A 12 5.81 -20.45 1.38
CA GLY A 12 7.06 -20.96 1.95
C GLY A 12 7.05 -20.99 3.49
N ILE A 13 5.87 -21.28 4.07
CA ILE A 13 5.67 -21.30 5.53
C ILE A 13 5.77 -22.72 6.06
N LYS A 14 6.72 -22.94 6.98
CA LYS A 14 6.82 -24.15 7.82
C LYS A 14 6.19 -23.82 9.17
N THR A 15 4.91 -24.11 9.31
CA THR A 15 4.14 -23.76 10.52
C THR A 15 4.55 -24.62 11.72
N LYS A 16 4.53 -24.00 12.91
CA LYS A 16 4.61 -24.68 14.22
C LYS A 16 3.21 -24.95 14.78
N ASN A 17 2.21 -24.11 14.43
CA ASN A 17 0.84 -24.25 14.87
C ASN A 17 -0.15 -23.96 13.73
N LYS A 18 -0.57 -25.02 13.03
CA LYS A 18 -1.51 -24.96 11.91
C LYS A 18 -2.87 -24.36 12.28
N HIS A 19 -3.27 -24.43 13.56
CA HIS A 19 -4.56 -23.95 14.01
C HIS A 19 -4.72 -22.43 13.74
N TYR A 20 -3.69 -21.63 13.94
CA TYR A 20 -3.74 -20.18 13.63
C TYR A 20 -4.14 -19.90 12.19
N TYR A 21 -3.68 -20.69 11.23
CA TYR A 21 -3.98 -20.48 9.80
C TYR A 21 -5.39 -20.97 9.45
N ILE A 22 -5.90 -22.02 10.12
CA ILE A 22 -7.28 -22.45 9.97
C ILE A 22 -8.21 -21.35 10.52
N GLU A 23 -7.92 -20.82 11.71
CA GLU A 23 -8.66 -19.72 12.32
C GLU A 23 -8.64 -18.49 11.41
N ALA A 24 -7.46 -18.08 10.91
CA ALA A 24 -7.29 -16.90 10.05
C ALA A 24 -8.07 -16.96 8.74
N LEU A 25 -8.39 -18.14 8.25
CA LEU A 25 -9.13 -18.35 7.00
C LEU A 25 -10.61 -18.69 7.24
N THR A 26 -11.08 -18.72 8.49
CA THR A 26 -12.47 -19.11 8.82
C THR A 26 -13.35 -17.89 8.99
N HIS A 27 -14.29 -17.67 8.05
CA HIS A 27 -15.29 -16.61 8.12
C HIS A 27 -16.48 -16.99 9.00
N ASN A 28 -17.17 -15.99 9.56
CA ASN A 28 -18.37 -16.19 10.39
C ASN A 28 -19.47 -17.00 9.70
N SER A 29 -19.67 -16.82 8.39
CA SER A 29 -20.67 -17.59 7.64
C SER A 29 -20.41 -19.10 7.70
N TYR A 30 -19.12 -19.50 7.61
CA TYR A 30 -18.75 -20.92 7.72
C TYR A 30 -18.98 -21.45 9.13
N LYS A 31 -18.63 -20.68 10.16
CA LYS A 31 -18.92 -21.02 11.56
C LYS A 31 -20.42 -21.22 11.80
N ASN A 32 -21.27 -20.35 11.26
CA ASN A 32 -22.72 -20.44 11.44
C ASN A 32 -23.31 -21.73 10.88
N GLU A 33 -22.74 -22.27 9.82
CA GLU A 33 -23.13 -23.55 9.22
C GLU A 33 -22.47 -24.77 9.92
N ASN A 34 -21.39 -24.54 10.68
CA ASN A 34 -20.58 -25.59 11.30
C ASN A 34 -20.47 -25.38 12.83
N ARG A 35 -21.49 -25.75 13.57
CA ARG A 35 -21.61 -25.51 15.02
C ARG A 35 -20.48 -26.06 15.90
N LYS A 36 -19.61 -26.92 15.36
CA LYS A 36 -18.44 -27.44 16.06
C LYS A 36 -17.25 -26.49 16.05
N ILE A 37 -17.32 -25.41 15.25
CA ILE A 37 -16.29 -24.40 15.13
C ILE A 37 -16.67 -23.23 16.03
N ASP A 38 -15.82 -22.87 16.97
CA ASP A 38 -16.01 -21.79 17.94
C ASP A 38 -15.15 -20.55 17.70
N TYR A 39 -14.30 -20.59 16.67
CA TYR A 39 -13.39 -19.52 16.26
C TYR A 39 -13.73 -18.98 14.88
N THR A 40 -13.25 -17.76 14.61
CA THR A 40 -13.26 -17.10 13.29
C THR A 40 -12.07 -16.16 13.20
N TYR A 41 -11.79 -15.65 12.01
CA TYR A 41 -10.63 -14.81 11.74
C TYR A 41 -10.60 -13.48 12.52
N GLN A 42 -11.70 -12.98 13.06
CA GLN A 42 -11.85 -11.63 13.62
C GLN A 42 -10.81 -11.26 14.69
N ARG A 43 -10.44 -12.22 15.57
CA ARG A 43 -9.40 -11.95 16.60
C ARG A 43 -8.02 -11.79 16.00
N LEU A 44 -7.72 -12.56 14.97
CA LEU A 44 -6.45 -12.49 14.24
C LEU A 44 -6.40 -11.29 13.31
N GLU A 45 -7.52 -10.88 12.70
CA GLU A 45 -7.71 -9.63 11.97
C GLU A 45 -7.33 -8.43 12.86
N PHE A 46 -7.94 -8.32 14.03
CA PHE A 46 -7.64 -7.24 15.00
C PHE A 46 -6.15 -7.17 15.35
N LEU A 47 -5.50 -8.31 15.56
CA LEU A 47 -4.07 -8.35 15.84
C LEU A 47 -3.25 -7.99 14.59
N GLY A 48 -3.63 -8.53 13.44
CA GLY A 48 -2.92 -8.36 12.18
C GLY A 48 -2.88 -6.92 11.68
N ASP A 49 -3.99 -6.18 11.80
CA ASP A 49 -4.04 -4.74 11.49
C ASP A 49 -2.95 -3.97 12.26
N VAL A 50 -2.87 -4.17 13.57
CA VAL A 50 -1.86 -3.51 14.41
C VAL A 50 -0.43 -3.90 13.99
N ILE A 51 -0.20 -5.18 13.70
CA ILE A 51 1.11 -5.68 13.27
C ILE A 51 1.53 -5.12 11.92
N ILE A 52 0.63 -5.10 10.94
CA ILE A 52 0.86 -4.51 9.62
C ILE A 52 1.23 -3.03 9.78
N SER A 53 0.40 -2.26 10.50
CA SER A 53 0.60 -0.84 10.74
C SER A 53 1.94 -0.55 11.42
N LYS A 54 2.32 -1.35 12.43
CA LYS A 54 3.61 -1.25 13.12
C LYS A 54 4.78 -1.47 12.15
N ILE A 55 4.76 -2.58 11.41
CA ILE A 55 5.87 -2.96 10.53
C ILE A 55 6.04 -1.93 9.40
N ILE A 56 4.95 -1.48 8.80
CA ILE A 56 4.98 -0.42 7.77
C ILE A 56 5.52 0.88 8.35
N SER A 57 5.11 1.28 9.56
CA SER A 57 5.63 2.49 10.23
C SER A 57 7.13 2.39 10.49
N CYS A 58 7.61 1.27 11.00
CA CYS A 58 9.05 1.03 11.19
C CYS A 58 9.82 1.09 9.86
N TYR A 59 9.29 0.48 8.81
CA TYR A 59 9.90 0.51 7.49
C TYR A 59 10.03 1.94 6.94
N LEU A 60 8.96 2.75 7.05
CA LEU A 60 8.95 4.14 6.56
C LEU A 60 9.87 5.04 7.36
N PHE A 61 9.98 4.83 8.68
CA PHE A 61 10.87 5.61 9.55
C PHE A 61 12.33 5.62 9.06
N TYR A 62 12.81 4.52 8.49
CA TYR A 62 14.18 4.42 7.95
C TYR A 62 14.34 4.99 6.52
N LYS A 63 13.27 5.54 5.92
CA LYS A 63 13.31 6.06 4.52
C LYS A 63 13.67 7.56 4.41
N LYS A 64 14.02 8.23 5.51
CA LYS A 64 14.31 9.69 5.56
C LYS A 64 13.16 10.56 5.04
N LEU A 65 11.93 10.15 5.33
CA LEU A 65 10.70 10.87 5.03
C LEU A 65 10.34 11.79 6.21
N ASP A 66 9.62 12.88 5.94
CA ASP A 66 9.02 13.67 7.00
C ASP A 66 7.79 12.95 7.62
N GLU A 67 7.28 13.46 8.73
CA GLU A 67 6.16 12.84 9.47
C GLU A 67 4.88 12.79 8.62
N GLN A 68 4.59 13.84 7.88
CA GLN A 68 3.42 13.92 7.02
C GLN A 68 3.51 12.90 5.89
N GLU A 69 4.66 12.78 5.24
CA GLU A 69 4.90 11.78 4.19
C GLU A 69 4.75 10.34 4.72
N MET A 70 5.34 10.05 5.88
CA MET A 70 5.20 8.73 6.51
C MET A 70 3.74 8.41 6.81
N THR A 71 2.97 9.39 7.28
CA THR A 71 1.55 9.23 7.61
C THR A 71 0.71 8.98 6.37
N GLU A 72 0.91 9.75 5.29
CA GLU A 72 0.19 9.58 4.03
C GLU A 72 0.49 8.23 3.37
N ILE A 73 1.78 7.86 3.29
CA ILE A 73 2.18 6.58 2.69
C ILE A 73 1.65 5.41 3.51
N ARG A 74 1.77 5.45 4.85
CA ARG A 74 1.22 4.41 5.71
C ARG A 74 -0.29 4.26 5.49
N LYS A 75 -1.05 5.36 5.60
CA LYS A 75 -2.52 5.35 5.41
C LYS A 75 -2.92 4.67 4.11
N MET A 76 -2.15 4.86 3.06
CA MET A 76 -2.41 4.24 1.79
C MET A 76 -2.00 2.76 1.73
N LEU A 77 -0.82 2.42 2.25
CA LEU A 77 -0.35 1.03 2.26
C LEU A 77 -1.25 0.11 3.08
N VAL A 78 -1.87 0.64 4.15
CA VAL A 78 -2.83 -0.10 4.99
C VAL A 78 -4.28 0.20 4.64
N SER A 79 -4.57 0.81 3.49
CA SER A 79 -5.94 1.04 3.06
C SER A 79 -6.62 -0.25 2.62
N SER A 80 -7.95 -0.33 2.80
CA SER A 80 -8.79 -1.44 2.36
C SER A 80 -8.50 -1.87 0.90
N ALA A 81 -8.39 -0.90 -0.01
CA ALA A 81 -8.08 -1.16 -1.41
C ALA A 81 -6.71 -1.84 -1.61
N THR A 82 -5.70 -1.44 -0.85
CA THR A 82 -4.35 -1.99 -0.94
C THR A 82 -4.27 -3.38 -0.30
N LEU A 83 -4.88 -3.56 0.86
CA LEU A 83 -4.94 -4.87 1.56
C LEU A 83 -5.73 -5.89 0.74
N LYS A 84 -6.88 -5.48 0.18
CA LYS A 84 -7.64 -6.32 -0.75
C LYS A 84 -6.79 -6.75 -1.96
N ARG A 85 -6.06 -5.81 -2.57
CA ARG A 85 -5.18 -6.12 -3.68
C ARG A 85 -4.09 -7.13 -3.30
N ALA A 86 -3.47 -6.97 -2.12
CA ALA A 86 -2.48 -7.92 -1.62
C ALA A 86 -3.08 -9.31 -1.38
N SER A 87 -4.30 -9.37 -0.86
CA SER A 87 -5.10 -10.59 -0.72
C SER A 87 -5.35 -11.28 -2.07
N ASP A 88 -5.71 -10.49 -3.09
CA ASP A 88 -5.96 -10.98 -4.45
C ASP A 88 -4.65 -11.51 -5.10
N GLU A 89 -3.52 -10.80 -4.97
CA GLU A 89 -2.22 -11.26 -5.49
C GLU A 89 -1.76 -12.58 -4.84
N LEU A 90 -2.11 -12.80 -3.57
CA LEU A 90 -1.86 -14.06 -2.87
C LEU A 90 -2.96 -15.09 -3.08
N ASP A 91 -4.06 -14.73 -3.75
CA ASP A 91 -5.21 -15.61 -4.04
C ASP A 91 -5.88 -16.17 -2.77
N LEU A 92 -5.91 -15.37 -1.68
CA LEU A 92 -6.30 -15.84 -0.35
C LEU A 92 -7.75 -16.29 -0.27
N ILE A 93 -8.66 -15.69 -1.03
CA ILE A 93 -10.08 -16.01 -0.99
C ILE A 93 -10.36 -17.49 -1.34
N ASN A 94 -9.55 -18.09 -2.22
CA ASN A 94 -9.71 -19.48 -2.63
C ASN A 94 -9.26 -20.49 -1.55
N TYR A 95 -8.61 -20.01 -0.50
CA TYR A 95 -8.24 -20.82 0.68
C TYR A 95 -9.16 -20.59 1.87
N ALA A 96 -10.09 -19.61 1.78
CA ALA A 96 -10.98 -19.26 2.88
C ALA A 96 -12.10 -20.30 3.08
N PHE A 97 -12.46 -20.53 4.34
CA PHE A 97 -13.64 -21.28 4.71
C PHE A 97 -14.84 -20.32 4.78
N LEU A 98 -15.68 -20.37 3.76
CA LEU A 98 -16.88 -19.55 3.60
C LEU A 98 -18.14 -20.40 3.65
N GLY A 99 -19.24 -19.87 4.19
CA GLY A 99 -20.56 -20.49 4.13
C GLY A 99 -21.11 -20.48 2.69
N LYS A 100 -22.01 -21.38 2.39
CA LYS A 100 -22.60 -21.57 1.04
C LYS A 100 -23.36 -20.36 0.52
N GLY A 101 -23.84 -19.49 1.42
CA GLY A 101 -24.58 -18.27 1.06
C GLY A 101 -23.71 -17.08 0.67
N VAL A 102 -22.37 -17.19 0.75
CA VAL A 102 -21.47 -16.10 0.40
C VAL A 102 -21.19 -16.13 -1.10
N ASN A 103 -21.54 -15.05 -1.79
CA ASN A 103 -21.17 -14.88 -3.20
C ASN A 103 -19.74 -14.32 -3.30
N ILE A 104 -18.82 -15.14 -3.85
CA ILE A 104 -17.38 -14.80 -3.95
C ILE A 104 -17.14 -13.58 -4.85
N GLU A 105 -18.00 -13.30 -5.83
CA GLU A 105 -17.81 -12.19 -6.77
C GLU A 105 -18.26 -10.85 -6.20
N THR A 106 -19.34 -10.82 -5.41
CA THR A 106 -19.98 -9.58 -4.95
C THR A 106 -19.72 -9.27 -3.48
N ASP A 107 -19.67 -10.28 -2.60
CA ASP A 107 -19.75 -10.08 -1.15
C ASP A 107 -18.39 -10.10 -0.46
N THR A 108 -17.29 -10.32 -1.19
CA THR A 108 -15.99 -10.66 -0.58
C THR A 108 -14.99 -9.51 -0.51
N ALA A 109 -15.36 -8.27 -0.88
CA ALA A 109 -14.40 -7.15 -0.85
C ALA A 109 -13.82 -6.93 0.56
N LYS A 110 -14.68 -6.86 1.60
CA LYS A 110 -14.25 -6.74 3.00
C LYS A 110 -13.59 -8.02 3.50
N ILE A 111 -14.13 -9.19 3.14
CA ILE A 111 -13.57 -10.49 3.55
C ILE A 111 -12.12 -10.65 3.06
N ARG A 112 -11.78 -10.15 1.86
CA ARG A 112 -10.42 -10.24 1.31
C ARG A 112 -9.41 -9.43 2.11
N GLU A 113 -9.80 -8.23 2.54
CA GLU A 113 -9.01 -7.39 3.44
C GLU A 113 -8.80 -8.10 4.78
N ASP A 114 -9.89 -8.51 5.44
CA ASP A 114 -9.88 -9.14 6.76
C ASP A 114 -9.03 -10.43 6.78
N ILE A 115 -9.10 -11.26 5.72
CA ILE A 115 -8.29 -12.46 5.59
C ILE A 115 -6.79 -12.13 5.46
N PHE A 116 -6.43 -11.06 4.75
CA PHE A 116 -5.03 -10.66 4.67
C PHE A 116 -4.51 -10.23 6.03
N GLU A 117 -5.26 -9.40 6.77
CA GLU A 117 -4.89 -8.99 8.12
C GLU A 117 -4.81 -10.18 9.07
N SER A 118 -5.83 -11.03 9.09
CA SER A 118 -5.84 -12.21 9.96
C SER A 118 -4.70 -13.18 9.66
N LEU A 119 -4.33 -13.35 8.39
CA LEU A 119 -3.18 -14.16 8.01
C LEU A 119 -1.87 -13.56 8.57
N MET A 120 -1.71 -12.23 8.53
CA MET A 120 -0.53 -11.59 9.15
C MET A 120 -0.51 -11.78 10.66
N GLY A 121 -1.67 -11.70 11.33
CA GLY A 121 -1.82 -12.04 12.76
C GLY A 121 -1.42 -13.49 13.07
N ALA A 122 -1.87 -14.44 12.25
CA ALA A 122 -1.51 -15.86 12.38
C ALA A 122 -0.01 -16.11 12.20
N ILE A 123 0.60 -15.53 11.17
CA ILE A 123 2.05 -15.64 10.91
C ILE A 123 2.85 -15.03 12.06
N TYR A 124 2.40 -13.90 12.60
CA TYR A 124 3.06 -13.26 13.72
C TYR A 124 3.08 -14.16 14.97
N LEU A 125 1.95 -14.75 15.33
CA LEU A 125 1.86 -15.65 16.50
C LEU A 125 2.65 -16.95 16.31
N ASP A 126 2.75 -17.45 15.10
CA ASP A 126 3.43 -18.71 14.79
C ASP A 126 4.94 -18.54 14.59
N LEU A 127 5.36 -17.54 13.81
CA LEU A 127 6.73 -17.40 13.30
C LEU A 127 7.39 -16.05 13.63
N GLY A 128 6.63 -15.13 14.22
CA GLY A 128 7.14 -13.82 14.64
C GLY A 128 7.19 -12.78 13.52
N GLU A 129 7.70 -11.60 13.88
CA GLU A 129 7.65 -10.38 13.07
C GLU A 129 8.45 -10.47 11.76
N ILE A 130 9.59 -11.14 11.78
CA ILE A 130 10.46 -11.25 10.60
C ILE A 130 9.73 -11.91 9.44
N LYS A 131 8.95 -12.97 9.72
CA LYS A 131 8.20 -13.68 8.66
C LYS A 131 7.06 -12.82 8.12
N VAL A 132 6.38 -12.04 8.97
CA VAL A 132 5.38 -11.07 8.51
C VAL A 132 6.04 -10.02 7.60
N TYR A 133 7.19 -9.46 8.02
CA TYR A 133 7.93 -8.49 7.20
C TYR A 133 8.28 -9.03 5.80
N GLU A 134 8.71 -10.30 5.68
CA GLU A 134 8.99 -10.92 4.38
C GLU A 134 7.76 -10.92 3.45
N ILE A 135 6.57 -11.25 3.99
CA ILE A 135 5.31 -11.22 3.22
C ILE A 135 4.95 -9.76 2.85
N LEU A 136 5.02 -8.83 3.81
CA LEU A 136 4.72 -7.42 3.53
C LEU A 136 5.71 -6.80 2.54
N LYS A 137 6.97 -7.23 2.53
CA LYS A 137 7.96 -6.78 1.56
C LYS A 137 7.61 -7.22 0.14
N SER A 138 7.13 -8.45 -0.03
CA SER A 138 6.73 -8.98 -1.33
C SER A 138 5.36 -8.49 -1.82
N THR A 139 4.58 -7.83 -0.95
CA THR A 139 3.23 -7.31 -1.23
C THR A 139 3.20 -5.78 -1.07
N LEU A 140 2.84 -5.28 0.11
CA LEU A 140 2.58 -3.85 0.35
C LEU A 140 3.82 -2.97 0.11
N ILE A 141 4.98 -3.32 0.65
CA ILE A 141 6.21 -2.53 0.51
C ILE A 141 6.65 -2.47 -0.95
N LYS A 142 6.49 -3.56 -1.69
CA LYS A 142 6.74 -3.62 -3.13
C LYS A 142 5.95 -2.57 -3.92
N TYR A 143 4.71 -2.27 -3.49
CA TYR A 143 3.92 -1.23 -4.18
C TYR A 143 4.54 0.15 -3.99
N TYR A 144 5.03 0.46 -2.81
CA TYR A 144 5.75 1.70 -2.53
C TYR A 144 7.07 1.76 -3.32
N GLU A 145 7.90 0.71 -3.27
CA GLU A 145 9.22 0.68 -3.92
C GLU A 145 9.14 0.68 -5.45
N SER A 146 8.09 0.09 -6.04
CA SER A 146 7.89 0.06 -7.49
C SER A 146 7.30 1.34 -8.09
N ASN A 147 7.23 2.43 -7.32
CA ASN A 147 6.58 3.69 -7.71
C ASN A 147 5.12 3.55 -8.20
N ARG A 148 4.48 2.40 -8.00
CA ARG A 148 3.04 2.21 -8.32
C ARG A 148 2.11 3.04 -7.43
N LEU A 149 2.69 3.74 -6.47
CA LEU A 149 2.05 4.61 -5.50
C LEU A 149 2.35 6.09 -5.70
N ASN A 150 3.03 6.46 -6.78
CA ASN A 150 3.40 7.85 -7.06
C ASN A 150 2.22 8.84 -7.15
N ASN A 151 0.98 8.34 -7.18
CA ASN A 151 -0.22 9.17 -7.17
C ASN A 151 -0.71 9.53 -5.75
N VAL A 152 0.02 9.17 -4.70
CA VAL A 152 -0.46 9.27 -3.32
C VAL A 152 0.07 10.48 -2.61
N ILE A 153 1.35 10.81 -2.80
CA ILE A 153 1.88 12.09 -2.35
C ILE A 153 1.55 13.10 -3.44
N ASP A 154 0.70 14.04 -3.11
CA ASP A 154 0.41 15.15 -4.03
C ASP A 154 1.58 16.13 -4.08
N TYR A 155 2.67 15.68 -4.71
CA TYR A 155 3.88 16.50 -4.91
C TYR A 155 3.57 17.82 -5.63
N LYS A 156 2.50 17.85 -6.46
CA LYS A 156 2.10 19.09 -7.15
C LYS A 156 1.58 20.12 -6.16
N SER A 157 0.71 19.72 -5.22
CA SER A 157 0.24 20.60 -4.15
C SER A 157 1.36 20.96 -3.18
N LYS A 158 2.20 20.03 -2.76
CA LYS A 158 3.34 20.32 -1.86
C LYS A 158 4.30 21.36 -2.46
N ILE A 159 4.71 21.20 -3.72
CA ILE A 159 5.61 22.16 -4.35
C ILE A 159 4.93 23.51 -4.60
N GLN A 160 3.61 23.50 -4.82
CA GLN A 160 2.81 24.72 -4.94
C GLN A 160 2.76 25.48 -3.62
N GLU A 161 2.55 24.81 -2.49
CA GLU A 161 2.57 25.41 -1.16
C GLU A 161 3.95 26.02 -0.83
N ILE A 162 5.04 25.29 -1.11
CA ILE A 162 6.40 25.77 -0.92
C ILE A 162 6.65 27.07 -1.71
N PHE A 163 6.30 27.09 -2.99
CA PHE A 163 6.50 28.27 -3.83
C PHE A 163 5.60 29.43 -3.44
N GLN A 164 4.41 29.17 -2.90
CA GLN A 164 3.51 30.21 -2.40
C GLN A 164 3.93 30.74 -1.03
N SER A 165 4.42 29.90 -0.13
CA SER A 165 4.82 30.30 1.22
C SER A 165 6.23 30.91 1.29
N GLY A 166 7.16 30.43 0.48
CA GLY A 166 8.57 30.83 0.53
C GLY A 166 8.91 32.13 -0.22
N MET A 167 8.02 32.65 -1.09
CA MET A 167 8.30 33.79 -1.95
C MET A 167 7.23 34.89 -1.91
N ALA A 168 6.47 35.00 -0.83
CA ALA A 168 5.39 36.00 -0.66
C ALA A 168 5.87 37.43 -0.43
N THR A 169 7.09 37.82 -0.85
CA THR A 169 7.65 39.15 -0.59
C THR A 169 7.35 40.18 -1.66
N ASP A 170 6.80 39.80 -2.82
CA ASP A 170 6.50 40.80 -3.85
C ASP A 170 5.12 40.58 -4.49
N LYS A 171 4.11 41.33 -4.04
CA LYS A 171 2.71 41.28 -4.51
C LYS A 171 2.51 41.63 -6.01
N LYS A 172 3.56 41.98 -6.73
CA LYS A 172 3.47 42.43 -8.14
C LYS A 172 3.89 41.38 -9.18
N VAL A 173 4.54 40.32 -8.79
CA VAL A 173 4.91 39.23 -9.72
C VAL A 173 3.86 38.15 -9.66
N LYS A 174 3.18 37.86 -10.78
CA LYS A 174 2.30 36.69 -10.90
C LYS A 174 3.18 35.45 -10.83
N ASN A 175 3.37 34.93 -9.61
CA ASN A 175 4.06 33.69 -9.35
C ASN A 175 3.34 32.54 -10.08
N LYS A 176 3.86 32.09 -11.21
CA LYS A 176 3.23 31.10 -12.05
C LYS A 176 4.10 29.83 -12.09
N ILE A 177 3.54 28.76 -11.59
CA ILE A 177 4.08 27.41 -11.79
C ILE A 177 3.69 26.97 -13.20
N LEU A 178 4.66 26.54 -13.99
CA LEU A 178 4.46 26.06 -15.36
C LEU A 178 5.02 24.65 -15.50
N TYR A 179 4.22 23.78 -16.10
CA TYR A 179 4.62 22.46 -16.57
C TYR A 179 4.67 22.47 -18.10
N VAL A 180 5.84 22.28 -18.66
CA VAL A 180 6.04 22.23 -20.11
C VAL A 180 6.30 20.78 -20.52
N HIS A 181 5.53 20.28 -21.49
CA HIS A 181 5.60 18.91 -21.94
C HIS A 181 6.34 18.78 -23.27
N THR A 182 7.17 17.75 -23.39
CA THR A 182 7.81 17.31 -24.63
C THR A 182 7.55 15.81 -24.78
N GLU A 183 7.08 15.38 -25.94
CA GLU A 183 6.94 13.96 -26.26
C GLU A 183 8.29 13.38 -26.68
N LEU A 184 8.63 12.21 -26.17
CA LEU A 184 9.87 11.50 -26.46
C LEU A 184 9.61 10.37 -27.47
N GLU A 185 10.63 9.93 -28.21
CA GLU A 185 10.56 8.92 -29.28
C GLU A 185 9.91 7.58 -28.88
N ASN A 186 9.92 7.23 -27.60
CA ASN A 186 9.37 5.97 -27.09
C ASN A 186 7.91 6.11 -26.53
N ARG A 187 7.15 7.08 -26.99
CA ARG A 187 5.79 7.40 -26.53
C ARG A 187 5.70 7.79 -25.05
N LYS A 188 6.81 8.25 -24.47
CA LYS A 188 6.84 8.83 -23.13
C LYS A 188 6.77 10.34 -23.20
N PHE A 189 6.36 10.94 -22.10
CA PHE A 189 6.31 12.40 -21.94
C PHE A 189 7.39 12.84 -20.97
N LYS A 190 8.09 13.91 -21.34
CA LYS A 190 8.95 14.65 -20.43
C LYS A 190 8.20 15.89 -19.98
N SER A 191 8.13 16.13 -18.68
CA SER A 191 7.59 17.36 -18.09
C SER A 191 8.72 18.14 -17.43
N THR A 192 8.75 19.44 -17.67
CA THR A 192 9.70 20.39 -17.05
C THR A 192 8.90 21.34 -16.18
N LEU A 193 9.10 21.26 -14.86
CA LEU A 193 8.51 22.16 -13.88
C LEU A 193 9.38 23.39 -13.73
N SER A 194 8.81 24.56 -13.98
CA SER A 194 9.46 25.85 -13.74
C SER A 194 8.59 26.76 -12.87
N PHE A 195 9.26 27.62 -12.11
CA PHE A 195 8.65 28.69 -11.32
C PHE A 195 9.45 29.96 -11.55
N ASN A 196 8.77 31.04 -11.95
CA ASN A 196 9.41 32.32 -12.31
C ASN A 196 10.57 32.17 -13.31
N ASN A 197 10.39 31.31 -14.34
CA ASN A 197 11.36 30.98 -15.39
C ASN A 197 12.61 30.19 -14.91
N VAL A 198 12.64 29.76 -13.66
CA VAL A 198 13.70 28.87 -13.13
C VAL A 198 13.17 27.42 -13.13
N ILE A 199 13.98 26.48 -13.65
CA ILE A 199 13.64 25.06 -13.68
C ILE A 199 13.97 24.44 -12.33
N TYR A 200 12.96 23.84 -11.68
CA TYR A 200 13.09 23.17 -10.40
C TYR A 200 13.09 21.64 -10.51
N GLY A 201 12.39 21.09 -11.50
CA GLY A 201 12.33 19.64 -11.66
C GLY A 201 12.03 19.21 -13.11
N VAL A 202 12.47 18.00 -13.44
CA VAL A 202 12.20 17.35 -14.72
C VAL A 202 11.72 15.92 -14.42
N GLY A 203 10.60 15.52 -15.02
CA GLY A 203 10.03 14.19 -14.85
C GLY A 203 9.73 13.53 -16.20
N ILE A 204 9.82 12.21 -16.25
CA ILE A 204 9.44 11.40 -17.40
C ILE A 204 8.34 10.43 -16.95
N GLY A 205 7.31 10.26 -17.78
CA GLY A 205 6.21 9.35 -17.50
C GLY A 205 5.58 8.80 -18.79
N ASN A 206 4.72 7.80 -18.66
CA ASN A 206 3.96 7.24 -19.78
C ASN A 206 2.77 8.14 -20.18
N THR A 207 2.38 9.05 -19.29
CA THR A 207 1.38 10.09 -19.53
C THR A 207 1.93 11.45 -19.12
N LYS A 208 1.33 12.55 -19.63
CA LYS A 208 1.68 13.91 -19.21
C LYS A 208 1.50 14.11 -17.70
N HIS A 209 0.41 13.55 -17.15
CA HIS A 209 0.13 13.62 -15.71
C HIS A 209 1.20 12.93 -14.86
N GLU A 210 1.63 11.72 -15.26
CA GLU A 210 2.71 10.99 -14.58
C GLU A 210 4.05 11.76 -14.68
N ALA A 211 4.35 12.33 -15.84
CA ALA A 211 5.54 13.17 -16.02
C ALA A 211 5.52 14.42 -15.13
N ASP A 212 4.36 15.04 -14.94
CA ASP A 212 4.18 16.20 -14.04
C ASP A 212 4.45 15.83 -12.58
N ILE A 213 3.87 14.71 -12.11
CA ILE A 213 4.09 14.21 -10.75
C ILE A 213 5.59 13.94 -10.50
N ASN A 214 6.27 13.30 -11.46
CA ASN A 214 7.69 13.01 -11.35
C ASN A 214 8.55 14.30 -11.38
N ALA A 215 8.15 15.33 -12.14
CA ALA A 215 8.81 16.64 -12.14
C ALA A 215 8.61 17.36 -10.80
N ALA A 216 7.40 17.33 -10.25
CA ALA A 216 7.09 17.93 -8.95
C ALA A 216 7.84 17.21 -7.81
N ARG A 217 7.93 15.87 -7.85
CA ARG A 217 8.72 15.09 -6.89
C ARG A 217 10.19 15.47 -6.92
N MET A 218 10.81 15.55 -8.10
CA MET A 218 12.20 15.95 -8.24
C MET A 218 12.45 17.36 -7.67
N ALA A 219 11.53 18.30 -7.90
CA ALA A 219 11.61 19.64 -7.36
C ALA A 219 11.52 19.64 -5.83
N TYR A 220 10.58 18.86 -5.27
CA TYR A 220 10.38 18.71 -3.83
C TYR A 220 11.61 18.10 -3.13
N GLU A 221 12.16 17.01 -3.66
CA GLU A 221 13.35 16.36 -3.14
C GLU A 221 14.60 17.27 -3.15
N LYS A 222 14.71 18.15 -4.14
CA LYS A 222 15.79 19.17 -4.18
C LYS A 222 15.63 20.25 -3.13
N TYR A 223 14.38 20.62 -2.82
CA TYR A 223 14.10 21.66 -1.84
C TYR A 223 14.33 21.21 -0.41
N GLN A 224 14.19 19.90 -0.13
CA GLN A 224 14.41 19.29 1.19
C GLN A 224 15.90 19.04 1.52
N ARG A 225 16.80 19.25 0.57
CA ARG A 225 18.26 19.14 0.76
C ARG A 225 18.88 20.47 1.14
#